data_c921061bf0212e3c4542e9a826a3709a
#
_entry.id   c921061bf0212e3c4542e9a826a3709a
#
_cell.length_a   1.000
_cell.length_b   1.000
_cell.length_c   1.000
_cell.angle_alpha   90.00
_cell.angle_beta   90.00
_cell.angle_gamma   90.00
#
_symmetry.space_group_name_H-M   'P 1'
#
loop_
_entity.id
_entity.type
_entity.pdbx_description
1 polymer ?
#
loop_
_entity_poly.entity_id
_entity_poly.type
_entity_poly.pdbx_seq_one_letter_code
_entity_poly.pdbx_strand_id
1 'polypeptide(L)'
;FGYAPHIAFIRRVTGLSWPALPDSAMYVAAAVTIVSLVFAGAIRFTDPVRRTISTADDWITWTVTFLPVVTGMALSIEPSASILARERVLYDGPLAVHLLSLELLLIWFPFGKLMHAFFFVFSRGATGMRFSHRGVKV
;
A
#
# COMPACT_ATOMS: atom_id res chain seq x y z
N PHE A 1 7.43 1.40 4.46
CA PHE A 1 8.23 2.35 5.26
C PHE A 1 9.55 1.76 5.79
N GLY A 2 9.88 0.48 5.62
CA GLY A 2 11.15 -0.12 6.04
C GLY A 2 12.25 -0.15 4.97
N TYR A 3 11.95 0.24 3.73
CA TYR A 3 12.89 0.20 2.60
C TYR A 3 13.78 1.44 2.56
N ALA A 4 15.09 1.25 2.43
CA ALA A 4 16.08 2.31 2.53
C ALA A 4 15.86 3.52 1.60
N PRO A 5 15.50 3.36 0.32
CA PRO A 5 15.19 4.48 -0.57
C PRO A 5 13.99 5.32 -0.10
N HIS A 6 12.94 4.70 0.46
CA HIS A 6 11.79 5.43 0.99
C HIS A 6 12.18 6.27 2.21
N ILE A 7 13.01 5.72 3.11
CA ILE A 7 13.51 6.44 4.28
C ILE A 7 14.40 7.61 3.85
N ALA A 8 15.25 7.42 2.84
CA ALA A 8 16.10 8.48 2.30
C ALA A 8 15.26 9.62 1.69
N PHE A 9 14.17 9.30 0.98
CA PHE A 9 13.23 10.29 0.45
C PHE A 9 12.56 11.08 1.58
N ILE A 10 11.99 10.39 2.58
CA ILE A 10 11.32 11.02 3.73
C ILE A 10 12.31 11.91 4.49
N ARG A 11 13.53 11.44 4.70
CA ARG A 11 14.58 12.24 5.35
C ARG A 11 14.88 13.54 4.61
N ARG A 12 14.90 13.52 3.27
CA ARG A 12 15.10 14.73 2.46
C ARG A 12 13.97 15.74 2.61
N VAL A 13 12.75 15.29 2.76
CA VAL A 13 11.55 16.15 2.82
C VAL A 13 11.26 16.61 4.25
N THR A 14 11.41 15.76 5.25
CA THR A 14 10.97 16.02 6.63
C THR A 14 12.10 16.11 7.65
N GLY A 15 13.31 15.70 7.30
CA GLY A 15 14.42 15.54 8.23
C GLY A 15 14.38 14.29 9.11
N LEU A 16 13.27 13.54 9.10
CA LEU A 16 13.10 12.35 9.92
C LEU A 16 13.75 11.12 9.26
N SER A 17 14.37 10.27 10.08
CA SER A 17 14.92 8.99 9.63
C SER A 17 14.82 7.93 10.73
N TRP A 18 14.77 6.67 10.31
CA TRP A 18 14.77 5.50 11.19
C TRP A 18 15.55 4.35 10.52
N PRO A 19 15.89 3.29 11.27
CA PRO A 19 16.61 2.15 10.71
C PRO A 19 15.83 1.47 9.59
N ALA A 20 16.51 1.15 8.48
CA ALA A 20 15.95 0.36 7.39
C ALA A 20 15.93 -1.13 7.74
N LEU A 21 14.95 -1.84 7.20
CA LEU A 21 14.95 -3.30 7.22
C LEU A 21 15.93 -3.83 6.15
N PRO A 22 16.43 -5.06 6.32
CA PRO A 22 17.23 -5.71 5.29
C PRO A 22 16.48 -5.80 3.96
N ASP A 23 17.15 -5.53 2.85
CA ASP A 23 16.52 -5.52 1.51
C ASP A 23 15.89 -6.87 1.18
N SER A 24 16.51 -7.98 1.60
CA SER A 24 15.94 -9.32 1.42
C SER A 24 14.57 -9.47 2.08
N ALA A 25 14.39 -8.94 3.29
CA ALA A 25 13.11 -8.98 3.98
C ALA A 25 12.05 -8.13 3.24
N MET A 26 12.45 -6.98 2.69
CA MET A 26 11.57 -6.11 1.92
C MET A 26 11.15 -6.77 0.60
N TYR A 27 12.06 -7.41 -0.12
CA TYR A 27 11.73 -8.12 -1.36
C TYR A 27 10.81 -9.32 -1.13
N VAL A 28 11.07 -10.10 -0.07
CA VAL A 28 10.19 -11.22 0.30
C VAL A 28 8.78 -10.70 0.65
N ALA A 29 8.69 -9.65 1.47
CA ALA A 29 7.41 -9.06 1.83
C ALA A 29 6.65 -8.53 0.59
N ALA A 30 7.34 -7.86 -0.33
CA ALA A 30 6.75 -7.36 -1.58
C ALA A 30 6.27 -8.51 -2.47
N ALA A 31 7.08 -9.57 -2.64
CA ALA A 31 6.71 -10.74 -3.43
C ALA A 31 5.48 -11.45 -2.85
N VAL A 32 5.45 -11.68 -1.54
CA VAL A 32 4.28 -12.27 -0.85
C VAL A 32 3.05 -11.39 -1.03
N THR A 33 3.20 -10.08 -0.94
CA THR A 33 2.09 -9.14 -1.13
C THR A 33 1.55 -9.19 -2.56
N ILE A 34 2.43 -9.20 -3.57
CA ILE A 34 2.03 -9.31 -4.99
C ILE A 34 1.28 -10.61 -5.23
N VAL A 35 1.83 -11.75 -4.79
CA VAL A 35 1.19 -13.06 -4.95
C VAL A 35 -0.19 -13.09 -4.27
N SER A 36 -0.28 -12.58 -3.06
CA SER A 36 -1.55 -12.51 -2.31
C SER A 36 -2.59 -11.64 -3.00
N LEU A 37 -2.18 -10.50 -3.55
CA LEU A 37 -3.08 -9.60 -4.28
C LEU A 37 -3.53 -10.21 -5.62
N VAL A 38 -2.63 -10.86 -6.36
CA VAL A 38 -2.98 -11.60 -7.58
C VAL A 38 -3.98 -12.70 -7.27
N PHE A 39 -3.73 -13.49 -6.23
CA PHE A 39 -4.63 -14.54 -5.79
C PHE A 39 -6.01 -13.99 -5.35
N ALA A 40 -6.03 -12.91 -4.59
CA ALA A 40 -7.25 -12.24 -4.18
C ALA A 40 -8.07 -11.71 -5.39
N GLY A 41 -7.39 -11.14 -6.40
CA GLY A 41 -8.01 -10.75 -7.66
C GLY A 41 -8.56 -11.94 -8.44
N ALA A 42 -7.76 -13.00 -8.60
CA ALA A 42 -8.17 -14.22 -9.31
C ALA A 42 -9.42 -14.85 -8.69
N ILE A 43 -9.49 -14.97 -7.36
CA ILE A 43 -10.68 -15.51 -6.67
C ILE A 43 -11.90 -14.64 -6.92
N ARG A 44 -11.77 -13.32 -6.98
CA ARG A 44 -12.90 -12.43 -7.28
C ARG A 44 -13.47 -12.64 -8.68
N PHE A 45 -12.64 -13.07 -9.65
CA PHE A 45 -13.11 -13.41 -11.00
C PHE A 45 -13.71 -14.81 -11.09
N THR A 46 -13.14 -15.78 -10.38
CA THR A 46 -13.50 -17.21 -10.52
C THR A 46 -14.66 -17.63 -9.62
N ASP A 47 -14.77 -17.03 -8.44
CA ASP A 47 -15.85 -17.33 -7.50
C ASP A 47 -17.14 -16.55 -7.85
N PRO A 48 -18.22 -17.22 -8.27
CA PRO A 48 -19.49 -16.56 -8.66
C PRO A 48 -20.07 -15.70 -7.53
N VAL A 49 -19.99 -16.16 -6.29
CA VAL A 49 -20.52 -15.42 -5.13
C VAL A 49 -19.74 -14.13 -4.92
N ARG A 50 -18.41 -14.21 -4.89
CA ARG A 50 -17.56 -13.04 -4.71
C ARG A 50 -17.69 -12.06 -5.87
N ARG A 51 -17.82 -12.55 -7.09
CA ARG A 51 -18.05 -11.71 -8.27
C ARG A 51 -19.35 -10.92 -8.16
N THR A 52 -20.42 -11.54 -7.66
CA THR A 52 -21.74 -10.89 -7.53
C THR A 52 -21.74 -9.79 -6.45
N ILE A 53 -21.01 -9.97 -5.36
CA ILE A 53 -20.94 -8.99 -4.26
C ILE A 53 -19.83 -7.95 -4.43
N SER A 54 -18.95 -8.12 -5.42
CA SER A 54 -17.86 -7.18 -5.69
C SER A 54 -18.38 -5.92 -6.38
N THR A 55 -18.07 -4.79 -5.80
CA THR A 55 -18.45 -3.47 -6.31
C THR A 55 -17.28 -2.80 -7.03
N ALA A 56 -17.55 -1.69 -7.73
CA ALA A 56 -16.48 -0.88 -8.35
C ALA A 56 -15.44 -0.42 -7.33
N ASP A 57 -15.85 -0.07 -6.10
CA ASP A 57 -14.96 0.29 -5.00
C ASP A 57 -13.96 -0.81 -4.65
N ASP A 58 -14.37 -2.09 -4.68
CA ASP A 58 -13.48 -3.23 -4.45
C ASP A 58 -12.37 -3.33 -5.50
N TRP A 59 -12.72 -3.09 -6.77
CA TRP A 59 -11.77 -3.14 -7.88
C TRP A 59 -10.83 -1.94 -7.88
N ILE A 60 -11.35 -0.75 -7.61
CA ILE A 60 -10.51 0.45 -7.48
C ILE A 60 -9.54 0.27 -6.31
N THR A 61 -10.04 -0.14 -5.16
CA THR A 61 -9.21 -0.39 -3.96
C THR A 61 -8.12 -1.43 -4.23
N TRP A 62 -8.47 -2.54 -4.91
CA TRP A 62 -7.50 -3.55 -5.31
C TRP A 62 -6.43 -2.97 -6.25
N THR A 63 -6.86 -2.24 -7.28
CA THR A 63 -5.93 -1.66 -8.27
C THR A 63 -4.98 -0.64 -7.65
N VAL A 64 -5.50 0.31 -6.87
CA VAL A 64 -4.66 1.36 -6.25
C VAL A 64 -3.73 0.81 -5.18
N THR A 65 -4.05 -0.35 -4.60
CA THR A 65 -3.16 -1.06 -3.66
C THR A 65 -2.09 -1.86 -4.39
N PHE A 66 -2.45 -2.49 -5.51
CA PHE A 66 -1.57 -3.35 -6.31
C PHE A 66 -0.50 -2.55 -7.05
N LEU A 67 -0.87 -1.42 -7.67
CA LEU A 67 0.02 -0.61 -8.49
C LEU A 67 1.30 -0.16 -7.78
N PRO A 68 1.26 0.44 -6.56
CA PRO A 68 2.48 0.87 -5.88
C PRO A 68 3.43 -0.27 -5.55
N VAL A 69 2.91 -1.45 -5.25
CA VAL A 69 3.75 -2.60 -4.91
C VAL A 69 4.46 -3.14 -6.16
N VAL A 70 3.75 -3.27 -7.27
CA VAL A 70 4.33 -3.77 -8.54
C VAL A 70 5.30 -2.75 -9.12
N THR A 71 4.93 -1.48 -9.19
CA THR A 71 5.81 -0.44 -9.74
C THR A 71 7.05 -0.23 -8.87
N GLY A 72 6.93 -0.31 -7.55
CA GLY A 72 8.06 -0.26 -6.64
C GLY A 72 8.99 -1.46 -6.77
N MET A 73 8.44 -2.66 -6.97
CA MET A 73 9.25 -3.85 -7.23
C MET A 73 9.95 -3.76 -8.58
N ALA A 74 9.28 -3.27 -9.62
CA ALA A 74 9.89 -3.04 -10.93
C ALA A 74 11.09 -2.09 -10.85
N LEU A 75 10.96 -0.99 -10.10
CA LEU A 75 12.07 -0.05 -9.86
C LEU A 75 13.26 -0.70 -9.15
N SER A 76 13.02 -1.61 -8.23
CA SER A 76 14.10 -2.26 -7.47
C SER A 76 14.90 -3.27 -8.31
N ILE A 77 14.33 -3.78 -9.40
CA ILE A 77 14.96 -4.75 -10.29
C ILE A 77 15.74 -4.03 -11.41
N GLU A 78 15.41 -2.78 -11.73
CA GLU A 78 16.07 -2.04 -12.79
C GLU A 78 17.48 -1.57 -12.40
N PRO A 79 18.51 -1.87 -13.23
CA PRO A 79 19.89 -1.39 -13.02
C PRO A 79 19.99 0.14 -13.04
N SER A 80 19.04 0.83 -13.63
CA SER A 80 18.94 2.28 -13.70
C SER A 80 18.80 2.93 -12.33
N ALA A 81 18.30 2.24 -11.32
CA ALA A 81 18.27 2.74 -9.95
C ALA A 81 19.68 3.02 -9.40
N SER A 82 20.69 2.30 -9.89
CA SER A 82 22.11 2.56 -9.54
C SER A 82 22.74 3.68 -10.38
N ILE A 83 22.22 3.95 -11.57
CA ILE A 83 22.66 5.03 -12.46
C ILE A 83 22.15 6.38 -11.94
N LEU A 84 20.98 6.43 -11.34
CA LEU A 84 20.39 7.59 -10.67
C LEU A 84 21.30 8.19 -9.57
N ALA A 85 22.09 7.36 -8.93
CA ALA A 85 23.07 7.81 -7.94
C ALA A 85 24.28 8.51 -8.59
N ARG A 86 24.52 8.29 -9.86
CA ARG A 86 25.76 8.70 -10.54
C ARG A 86 25.59 9.86 -11.52
N GLU A 87 24.44 9.99 -12.13
CA GLU A 87 24.15 11.08 -13.06
C GLU A 87 22.87 11.80 -12.63
N ARG A 88 22.93 13.12 -12.54
CA ARG A 88 21.82 14.01 -12.18
C ARG A 88 20.73 14.09 -13.27
N VAL A 89 20.54 13.05 -14.02
CA VAL A 89 19.49 12.98 -15.04
C VAL A 89 18.27 12.33 -14.42
N LEU A 90 17.40 13.14 -13.91
CA LEU A 90 16.06 12.78 -13.43
C LEU A 90 15.13 12.43 -14.61
N TYR A 91 15.50 11.46 -15.41
CA TYR A 91 14.51 10.85 -16.29
C TYR A 91 14.01 9.59 -15.61
N ASP A 92 12.92 9.78 -14.92
CA ASP A 92 12.36 8.74 -14.10
C ASP A 92 10.93 8.46 -14.42
N GLY A 93 10.68 8.14 -15.70
CA GLY A 93 9.37 7.62 -16.10
C GLY A 93 8.87 6.53 -15.13
N PRO A 94 9.66 5.48 -14.88
CA PRO A 94 9.30 4.45 -13.90
C PRO A 94 9.11 4.99 -12.48
N LEU A 95 9.97 5.90 -12.03
CA LEU A 95 9.80 6.56 -10.73
C LEU A 95 8.55 7.43 -10.68
N ALA A 96 8.29 8.20 -11.73
CA ALA A 96 7.07 9.01 -11.82
C ALA A 96 5.81 8.14 -11.77
N VAL A 97 5.80 7.00 -12.47
CA VAL A 97 4.68 6.04 -12.43
C VAL A 97 4.50 5.47 -11.01
N HIS A 98 5.60 5.14 -10.33
CA HIS A 98 5.53 4.67 -8.95
C HIS A 98 4.98 5.74 -7.99
N LEU A 99 5.45 6.97 -8.09
CA LEU A 99 4.97 8.08 -7.27
C LEU A 99 3.50 8.40 -7.55
N LEU A 100 3.09 8.46 -8.82
CA LEU A 100 1.68 8.63 -9.18
C LEU A 100 0.79 7.50 -8.65
N SER A 101 1.27 6.26 -8.70
CA SER A 101 0.53 5.11 -8.14
C SER A 101 0.34 5.24 -6.62
N LEU A 102 1.35 5.75 -5.92
CA LEU A 102 1.27 6.04 -4.48
C LEU A 102 0.32 7.20 -4.20
N GLU A 103 0.38 8.27 -4.98
CA GLU A 103 -0.55 9.40 -4.87
C GLU A 103 -2.00 8.97 -5.07
N LEU A 104 -2.28 8.13 -6.08
CA LEU A 104 -3.61 7.57 -6.29
C LEU A 104 -4.09 6.75 -5.09
N LEU A 105 -3.22 5.93 -4.51
CA LEU A 105 -3.53 5.19 -3.28
C LEU A 105 -3.88 6.14 -2.13
N LEU A 106 -3.08 7.19 -1.92
CA LEU A 106 -3.30 8.15 -0.84
C LEU A 106 -4.57 8.97 -1.02
N ILE A 107 -4.89 9.35 -2.26
CA ILE A 107 -6.14 10.07 -2.60
C ILE A 107 -7.34 9.14 -2.36
N TRP A 108 -7.26 7.88 -2.77
CA TRP A 108 -8.36 6.93 -2.62
C TRP A 108 -8.55 6.46 -1.18
N PHE A 109 -7.47 6.43 -0.39
CA PHE A 109 -7.46 5.91 0.98
C PHE A 109 -8.60 6.42 1.86
N PRO A 110 -8.90 7.75 1.97
CA PRO A 110 -9.97 8.25 2.82
C PRO A 110 -11.38 7.92 2.30
N PHE A 111 -11.55 7.65 1.02
CA PHE A 111 -12.86 7.40 0.40
C PHE A 111 -13.18 5.92 0.25
N GLY A 112 -12.17 5.08 0.18
CA GLY A 112 -12.31 3.64 -0.05
C GLY A 112 -12.42 2.80 1.22
N LYS A 113 -12.61 1.49 1.02
CA LYS A 113 -12.70 0.50 2.11
C LYS A 113 -11.43 0.38 2.95
N LEU A 114 -10.28 0.87 2.46
CA LEU A 114 -9.02 0.87 3.20
C LEU A 114 -9.10 1.68 4.49
N MET A 115 -9.84 2.79 4.47
CA MET A 115 -10.07 3.61 5.67
C MET A 115 -10.76 2.81 6.78
N HIS A 116 -11.74 1.97 6.42
CA HIS A 116 -12.47 1.14 7.38
C HIS A 116 -11.54 0.12 8.07
N ALA A 117 -10.61 -0.48 7.33
CA ALA A 117 -9.62 -1.39 7.89
C ALA A 117 -8.68 -0.69 8.88
N PHE A 118 -8.31 0.56 8.60
CA PHE A 118 -7.42 1.34 9.46
C PHE A 118 -8.14 1.86 10.72
N PHE A 119 -9.37 2.36 10.56
CA PHE A 119 -10.14 2.92 11.67
C PHE A 119 -10.99 1.89 12.43
N PHE A 120 -10.93 0.63 12.08
CA PHE A 120 -11.64 -0.45 12.73
C PHE A 120 -11.45 -0.47 14.27
N VAL A 121 -10.20 -0.30 14.73
CA VAL A 121 -9.86 -0.31 16.17
C VAL A 121 -10.56 0.86 16.89
N PHE A 122 -10.51 2.06 16.29
CA PHE A 122 -11.15 3.25 16.86
C PHE A 122 -12.67 3.15 16.85
N SER A 123 -13.25 2.63 15.78
CA SER A 123 -14.70 2.40 15.65
C SER A 123 -15.19 1.41 16.70
N ARG A 124 -14.50 0.29 16.90
CA ARG A 124 -14.84 -0.67 17.97
C ARG A 124 -14.70 -0.10 19.37
N GLY A 125 -13.65 0.67 19.63
CA GLY A 125 -13.47 1.36 20.91
C GLY A 125 -14.61 2.31 21.21
N ALA A 126 -14.99 3.15 20.25
CA ALA A 126 -16.10 4.09 20.39
C ALA A 126 -17.45 3.38 20.62
N THR A 127 -17.69 2.28 19.92
CA THR A 127 -18.90 1.46 20.08
C THR A 127 -18.93 0.79 21.44
N GLY A 128 -17.82 0.22 21.90
CA GLY A 128 -17.71 -0.39 23.23
C GLY A 128 -17.98 0.61 24.35
N MET A 129 -17.42 1.83 24.27
CA MET A 129 -17.71 2.90 25.24
C MET A 129 -19.21 3.27 25.28
N ARG A 130 -19.87 3.39 24.12
CA ARG A 130 -21.31 3.71 24.06
C ARG A 130 -22.18 2.63 24.70
N PHE A 131 -21.85 1.35 24.50
CA PHE A 131 -22.58 0.24 25.12
C PHE A 131 -22.33 0.18 26.62
N SER A 132 -21.11 0.40 27.08
CA SER A 132 -20.77 0.47 28.51
C SER A 132 -21.55 1.58 29.23
N HIS A 133 -21.61 2.78 28.64
CA HIS A 133 -22.41 3.89 29.18
C HIS A 133 -23.94 3.60 29.26
N ARG A 134 -24.44 2.69 28.40
CA ARG A 134 -25.85 2.28 28.44
C ARG A 134 -26.11 1.10 29.37
N GLY A 135 -25.13 0.67 30.17
CA GLY A 135 -25.25 -0.44 31.10
C GLY A 135 -25.37 -1.82 30.51
N VAL A 136 -25.06 -1.96 29.19
CA VAL A 136 -25.02 -3.27 28.52
C VAL A 136 -23.71 -3.97 28.91
N LYS A 137 -23.80 -5.05 29.68
CA LYS A 137 -22.66 -5.93 29.95
C LYS A 137 -22.34 -6.70 28.65
N VAL A 138 -21.14 -6.47 28.10
CA VAL A 138 -20.61 -7.17 26.93
C VAL A 138 -19.72 -8.31 27.41
#